data_ad1be9274237a61ffd66c2c11099e32e
#
_entry.id   ad1be9274237a61ffd66c2c11099e32e
#
_cell.length_a   1.000
_cell.length_b   1.000
_cell.length_c   1.000
_cell.angle_alpha   90.00
_cell.angle_beta   90.00
_cell.angle_gamma   90.00
#
_symmetry.space_group_name_H-M   'P 1'
#
loop_
_entity.id
_entity.type
_entity.pdbx_description
1 polymer ?
#
loop_
_entity_poly.entity_id
_entity_poly.type
_entity_poly.pdbx_seq_one_letter_code
_entity_poly.pdbx_strand_id
1 'polypeptide(L)'
;MNRKILITASILGLLSIVLGAFAAHGLKQMVSGESLVTFETGVKYQMYHALMLLFVGINKTLSIQKKRSIFILIILGVFFFSGSIYGLSTNVLTSFDFKKIALTTPIGGLLLIAAWLVMLTGFIKNKVE
;
A
#
# COMPACT_ATOMS: atom_id res chain seq x y z
N MET A 1 -0.11 -18.68 -7.57
CA MET A 1 0.03 -17.20 -7.57
C MET A 1 -1.21 -16.52 -7.02
N ASN A 2 -2.40 -16.82 -7.53
CA ASN A 2 -3.64 -16.18 -7.03
C ASN A 2 -3.86 -16.34 -5.53
N ARG A 3 -3.64 -17.54 -4.99
CA ARG A 3 -3.75 -17.77 -3.54
C ARG A 3 -2.84 -16.85 -2.72
N LYS A 4 -1.58 -16.70 -3.14
CA LYS A 4 -0.62 -15.80 -2.45
C LYS A 4 -1.09 -14.36 -2.51
N ILE A 5 -1.58 -13.92 -3.66
CA ILE A 5 -2.11 -12.57 -3.84
C ILE A 5 -3.28 -12.32 -2.89
N LEU A 6 -4.23 -13.26 -2.83
CA LEU A 6 -5.43 -13.12 -1.98
C LEU A 6 -5.09 -13.12 -0.48
N ILE A 7 -4.19 -13.99 -0.05
CA ILE A 7 -3.74 -14.03 1.34
C ILE A 7 -3.04 -12.72 1.71
N THR A 8 -2.10 -12.26 0.89
CA THR A 8 -1.39 -10.99 1.13
C THR A 8 -2.34 -9.81 1.15
N ALA A 9 -3.27 -9.75 0.20
CA ALA A 9 -4.29 -8.72 0.16
C ALA A 9 -5.13 -8.68 1.45
N SER A 10 -5.54 -9.85 1.93
CA SER A 10 -6.33 -9.97 3.17
C SER A 10 -5.54 -9.51 4.40
N ILE A 11 -4.25 -9.85 4.46
CA ILE A 11 -3.35 -9.38 5.53
C ILE A 11 -3.20 -7.86 5.49
N LEU A 12 -2.94 -7.29 4.31
CA LEU A 12 -2.81 -5.83 4.15
C LEU A 12 -4.10 -5.10 4.54
N GLY A 13 -5.25 -5.63 4.14
CA GLY A 13 -6.55 -5.07 4.50
C GLY A 13 -6.81 -5.13 6.00
N LEU A 14 -6.55 -6.29 6.62
CA LEU A 14 -6.65 -6.47 8.07
C LEU A 14 -5.77 -5.48 8.81
N LEU A 15 -4.50 -5.36 8.43
CA LEU A 15 -3.57 -4.42 9.05
C LEU A 15 -4.00 -2.98 8.84
N SER A 16 -4.58 -2.63 7.70
CA SER A 16 -5.11 -1.28 7.46
C SER A 16 -6.22 -0.92 8.45
N ILE A 17 -7.12 -1.85 8.75
CA ILE A 17 -8.17 -1.62 9.75
C ILE A 17 -7.58 -1.45 11.15
N VAL A 18 -6.63 -2.31 11.54
CA VAL A 18 -5.96 -2.24 12.83
C VAL A 18 -5.21 -0.91 12.98
N LEU A 19 -4.44 -0.51 11.98
CA LEU A 19 -3.69 0.75 11.99
C LEU A 19 -4.62 1.96 11.98
N GLY A 20 -5.72 1.90 11.24
CA GLY A 20 -6.74 2.95 11.21
C GLY A 20 -7.43 3.12 12.56
N ALA A 21 -7.76 2.03 13.24
CA ALA A 21 -8.31 2.06 14.59
C ALA A 21 -7.30 2.64 15.60
N PHE A 22 -6.04 2.24 15.50
CA PHE A 22 -4.97 2.81 16.32
C PHE A 22 -4.82 4.32 16.10
N ALA A 23 -4.86 4.78 14.85
CA ALA A 23 -4.79 6.19 14.52
C ALA A 23 -5.93 7.00 15.15
N ALA A 24 -7.14 6.47 15.09
CA ALA A 24 -8.34 7.15 15.61
C ALA A 24 -8.38 7.24 17.15
N HIS A 25 -7.71 6.35 17.87
CA HIS A 25 -7.76 6.24 19.32
C HIS A 25 -6.41 6.53 19.99
N GLY A 26 -5.48 5.57 20.00
CA GLY A 26 -4.22 5.69 20.72
C GLY A 26 -3.28 6.73 20.16
N LEU A 27 -3.01 6.68 18.85
CA LEU A 27 -2.05 7.57 18.20
C LEU A 27 -2.49 9.03 18.22
N LYS A 28 -3.78 9.29 18.11
CA LYS A 28 -4.37 10.63 18.15
C LYS A 28 -3.92 11.46 19.35
N GLN A 29 -3.66 10.80 20.48
CA GLN A 29 -3.23 11.45 21.72
C GLN A 29 -1.71 11.65 21.80
N MET A 30 -0.93 11.03 20.94
CA MET A 30 0.53 10.96 21.02
C MET A 30 1.25 11.81 19.96
N VAL A 31 0.57 12.20 18.89
CA VAL A 31 1.16 12.96 17.78
C VAL A 31 0.31 14.18 17.43
N SER A 32 0.89 15.12 16.68
CA SER A 32 0.18 16.32 16.18
C SER A 32 -0.95 15.92 15.20
N GLY A 33 -1.92 16.80 15.02
CA GLY A 33 -3.00 16.60 14.04
C GLY A 33 -2.49 16.43 12.62
N GLU A 34 -1.43 17.14 12.25
CA GLU A 34 -0.77 17.02 10.95
C GLU A 34 -0.14 15.65 10.77
N SER A 35 0.59 15.15 11.77
CA SER A 35 1.17 13.81 11.76
C SER A 35 0.10 12.72 11.71
N LEU A 36 -1.03 12.92 12.38
CA LEU A 36 -2.15 12.00 12.35
C LEU A 36 -2.74 11.89 10.94
N VAL A 37 -2.98 13.01 10.27
CA VAL A 37 -3.48 13.04 8.88
C VAL A 37 -2.49 12.33 7.94
N THR A 38 -1.20 12.53 8.12
CA THR A 38 -0.16 11.86 7.35
C THR A 38 -0.20 10.34 7.57
N PHE A 39 -0.34 9.89 8.81
CA PHE A 39 -0.47 8.48 9.14
C PHE A 39 -1.71 7.86 8.47
N GLU A 40 -2.84 8.53 8.53
CA GLU A 40 -4.10 8.09 7.90
C GLU A 40 -3.97 7.99 6.38
N THR A 41 -3.19 8.85 5.74
CA THR A 41 -2.87 8.75 4.31
C THR A 41 -2.19 7.42 4.00
N GLY A 42 -1.20 7.03 4.80
CA GLY A 42 -0.54 5.72 4.66
C GLY A 42 -1.53 4.55 4.78
N VAL A 43 -2.44 4.62 5.74
CA VAL A 43 -3.50 3.60 5.96
C VAL A 43 -4.44 3.51 4.75
N LYS A 44 -4.88 4.65 4.22
CA LYS A 44 -5.77 4.69 3.05
C LYS A 44 -5.13 4.05 1.83
N TYR A 45 -3.89 4.42 1.51
CA TYR A 45 -3.19 3.87 0.36
C TYR A 45 -2.89 2.38 0.53
N GLN A 46 -2.61 1.93 1.73
CA GLN A 46 -2.49 0.50 2.02
C GLN A 46 -3.80 -0.24 1.76
N MET A 47 -4.93 0.30 2.21
CA MET A 47 -6.23 -0.31 1.97
C MET A 47 -6.61 -0.31 0.49
N TYR A 48 -6.42 0.80 -0.23
CA TYR A 48 -6.70 0.86 -1.67
C TYR A 48 -5.98 -0.23 -2.44
N HIS A 49 -4.72 -0.47 -2.11
CA HIS A 49 -3.91 -1.48 -2.80
C HIS A 49 -4.16 -2.89 -2.30
N ALA A 50 -4.62 -3.06 -1.06
CA ALA A 50 -5.14 -4.34 -0.58
C ALA A 50 -6.37 -4.76 -1.41
N LEU A 51 -7.32 -3.84 -1.63
CA LEU A 51 -8.50 -4.08 -2.44
C LEU A 51 -8.15 -4.34 -3.91
N MET A 52 -7.18 -3.58 -4.45
CA MET A 52 -6.66 -3.82 -5.79
C MET A 52 -6.08 -5.22 -5.93
N LEU A 53 -5.33 -5.70 -4.95
CA LEU A 53 -4.77 -7.06 -4.95
C LEU A 53 -5.86 -8.13 -4.87
N LEU A 54 -6.93 -7.92 -4.10
CA LEU A 54 -8.07 -8.84 -4.10
C LEU A 54 -8.67 -8.95 -5.51
N PHE A 55 -8.88 -7.80 -6.16
CA PHE A 55 -9.36 -7.76 -7.53
C PHE A 55 -8.43 -8.50 -8.50
N VAL A 56 -7.13 -8.24 -8.43
CA VAL A 56 -6.11 -8.90 -9.26
C VAL A 56 -6.11 -10.41 -9.03
N GLY A 57 -6.23 -10.85 -7.78
CA GLY A 57 -6.22 -12.26 -7.42
C GLY A 57 -7.39 -13.05 -8.03
N ILE A 58 -8.58 -12.45 -8.09
CA ILE A 58 -9.78 -13.10 -8.65
C ILE A 58 -9.96 -12.85 -10.16
N ASN A 59 -9.29 -11.87 -10.72
CA ASN A 59 -9.45 -11.47 -12.12
C ASN A 59 -8.97 -12.58 -13.06
N LYS A 60 -9.73 -12.87 -14.10
CA LYS A 60 -9.42 -13.92 -15.08
C LYS A 60 -8.82 -13.39 -16.39
N THR A 61 -8.91 -12.08 -16.63
CA THR A 61 -8.43 -11.44 -17.86
C THR A 61 -6.93 -11.18 -17.84
N LEU A 62 -6.39 -10.84 -16.66
CA LEU A 62 -4.96 -10.56 -16.51
C LEU A 62 -4.13 -11.86 -16.61
N SER A 63 -3.08 -11.82 -17.42
CA SER A 63 -2.12 -12.94 -17.50
C SER A 63 -1.38 -13.13 -16.18
N ILE A 64 -0.86 -14.33 -15.98
CA ILE A 64 -0.08 -14.66 -14.77
C ILE A 64 1.14 -13.74 -14.61
N GLN A 65 1.81 -13.40 -15.72
CA GLN A 65 2.95 -12.48 -15.70
C GLN A 65 2.54 -11.09 -15.23
N LYS A 66 1.41 -10.57 -15.72
CA LYS A 66 0.88 -9.27 -15.28
C LYS A 66 0.51 -9.28 -13.80
N LYS A 67 -0.19 -10.31 -13.33
CA LYS A 67 -0.53 -10.47 -11.92
C LYS A 67 0.71 -10.49 -11.02
N ARG A 68 1.75 -11.21 -11.45
CA ARG A 68 3.01 -11.28 -10.71
C ARG A 68 3.69 -9.92 -10.62
N SER A 69 3.76 -9.20 -11.73
CA SER A 69 4.35 -7.86 -11.77
C SER A 69 3.59 -6.90 -10.86
N ILE A 70 2.26 -6.88 -10.95
CA ILE A 70 1.40 -6.04 -10.12
C ILE A 70 1.61 -6.39 -8.64
N PHE A 71 1.63 -7.67 -8.30
CA PHE A 71 1.83 -8.14 -6.93
C PHE A 71 3.14 -7.63 -6.33
N ILE A 72 4.25 -7.80 -7.05
CA ILE A 72 5.58 -7.35 -6.59
C ILE A 72 5.61 -5.82 -6.44
N LEU A 73 5.10 -5.09 -7.44
CA LEU A 73 5.08 -3.62 -7.43
C LEU A 73 4.25 -3.09 -6.25
N ILE A 74 3.11 -3.70 -5.97
CA ILE A 74 2.25 -3.27 -4.85
C ILE A 74 2.91 -3.58 -3.51
N ILE A 75 3.49 -4.77 -3.33
CA ILE A 75 4.16 -5.11 -2.06
C ILE A 75 5.29 -4.14 -1.77
N LEU A 76 6.18 -3.93 -2.73
CA LEU A 76 7.28 -2.97 -2.57
C LEU A 76 6.76 -1.54 -2.45
N GLY A 77 5.77 -1.17 -3.24
CA GLY A 77 5.17 0.17 -3.23
C GLY A 77 4.52 0.50 -1.89
N VAL A 78 3.71 -0.38 -1.35
CA VAL A 78 3.08 -0.20 -0.02
C VAL A 78 4.14 -0.17 1.07
N PHE A 79 5.14 -1.03 1.01
CA PHE A 79 6.23 -1.04 1.98
C PHE A 79 6.99 0.30 1.99
N PHE A 80 7.39 0.79 0.84
CA PHE A 80 8.15 2.05 0.75
C PHE A 80 7.28 3.30 0.90
N PHE A 81 6.04 3.28 0.48
CA PHE A 81 5.13 4.42 0.59
C PHE A 81 4.47 4.47 1.97
N SER A 82 3.58 3.53 2.26
CA SER A 82 2.84 3.53 3.53
C SER A 82 3.77 3.27 4.72
N GLY A 83 4.73 2.37 4.58
CA GLY A 83 5.71 2.06 5.64
C GLY A 83 6.54 3.29 6.01
N SER A 84 7.06 4.03 5.04
CA SER A 84 7.81 5.27 5.30
C SER A 84 6.92 6.36 5.92
N ILE A 85 5.69 6.48 5.47
CA ILE A 85 4.70 7.42 6.03
C ILE A 85 4.42 7.09 7.49
N TYR A 86 4.27 5.82 7.86
CA TYR A 86 4.09 5.42 9.26
C TYR A 86 5.29 5.81 10.11
N GLY A 87 6.50 5.59 9.59
CA GLY A 87 7.73 6.00 10.26
C GLY A 87 7.82 7.51 10.45
N LEU A 88 7.61 8.28 9.38
CA LEU A 88 7.70 9.75 9.40
C LEU A 88 6.66 10.38 10.33
N SER A 89 5.42 9.92 10.30
CA SER A 89 4.35 10.47 11.13
C SER A 89 4.47 10.12 12.61
N THR A 90 5.19 9.05 12.95
CA THR A 90 5.49 8.66 14.33
C THR A 90 6.94 8.94 14.73
N ASN A 91 7.65 9.77 13.98
CA ASN A 91 9.08 10.05 14.16
C ASN A 91 9.39 10.54 15.58
N VAL A 92 8.52 11.35 16.18
CA VAL A 92 8.67 11.88 17.54
C VAL A 92 8.58 10.80 18.62
N LEU A 93 8.01 9.64 18.31
CA LEU A 93 7.85 8.52 19.24
C LEU A 93 9.00 7.52 19.19
N THR A 94 9.93 7.67 18.23
CA THR A 94 11.04 6.75 17.98
C THR A 94 12.38 7.44 18.14
N SER A 95 13.42 6.66 18.43
CA SER A 95 14.80 7.15 18.48
C SER A 95 15.44 7.29 17.10
N PHE A 96 14.88 6.64 16.07
CA PHE A 96 15.36 6.72 14.70
C PHE A 96 14.74 7.91 13.98
N ASP A 97 15.54 8.69 13.26
CA ASP A 97 15.03 9.80 12.45
C ASP A 97 14.69 9.33 11.04
N PHE A 98 13.41 9.06 10.79
CA PHE A 98 12.90 8.62 9.49
C PHE A 98 13.05 9.67 8.38
N LYS A 99 13.31 10.94 8.70
CA LYS A 99 13.62 11.96 7.70
C LYS A 99 14.85 11.61 6.87
N LYS A 100 15.78 10.83 7.42
CA LYS A 100 16.97 10.35 6.70
C LYS A 100 16.63 9.46 5.51
N ILE A 101 15.47 8.79 5.53
CA ILE A 101 14.99 7.92 4.47
C ILE A 101 13.70 8.42 3.83
N ALA A 102 13.44 9.73 3.91
CA ALA A 102 12.20 10.34 3.38
C ALA A 102 12.01 10.14 1.87
N LEU A 103 13.10 9.95 1.11
CA LEU A 103 13.04 9.67 -0.33
C LEU A 103 12.39 8.32 -0.66
N THR A 104 12.24 7.41 0.29
CA THR A 104 11.56 6.13 0.07
C THR A 104 10.08 6.30 -0.20
N THR A 105 9.45 7.36 0.33
CA THR A 105 8.03 7.65 0.11
C THR A 105 7.71 7.88 -1.38
N PRO A 106 8.36 8.82 -2.09
CA PRO A 106 8.09 9.01 -3.52
C PRO A 106 8.51 7.81 -4.37
N ILE A 107 9.54 7.07 -4.00
CA ILE A 107 9.92 5.82 -4.68
C ILE A 107 8.77 4.81 -4.56
N GLY A 108 8.21 4.63 -3.37
CA GLY A 108 7.05 3.78 -3.15
C GLY A 108 5.85 4.22 -3.98
N GLY A 109 5.58 5.52 -4.02
CA GLY A 109 4.51 6.11 -4.84
C GLY A 109 4.66 5.80 -6.32
N LEU A 110 5.88 5.90 -6.86
CA LEU A 110 6.18 5.53 -8.25
C LEU A 110 5.94 4.05 -8.53
N LEU A 111 6.28 3.17 -7.59
CA LEU A 111 6.01 1.73 -7.70
C LEU A 111 4.51 1.44 -7.75
N LEU A 112 3.72 2.14 -6.94
CA LEU A 112 2.25 2.02 -6.97
C LEU A 112 1.67 2.51 -8.29
N ILE A 113 2.16 3.63 -8.82
CA ILE A 113 1.77 4.13 -10.15
C ILE A 113 2.10 3.09 -11.21
N ALA A 114 3.30 2.51 -11.17
CA ALA A 114 3.70 1.46 -12.10
C ALA A 114 2.77 0.25 -12.04
N ALA A 115 2.31 -0.15 -10.86
CA ALA A 115 1.34 -1.25 -10.70
C ALA A 115 0.03 -0.96 -11.44
N TRP A 116 -0.50 0.24 -11.32
CA TRP A 116 -1.70 0.67 -12.03
C TRP A 116 -1.51 0.70 -13.54
N LEU A 117 -0.33 1.16 -14.01
CA LEU A 117 0.00 1.16 -15.44
C LEU A 117 0.11 -0.27 -15.99
N VAL A 118 0.71 -1.19 -15.25
CA VAL A 118 0.77 -2.62 -15.65
C VAL A 118 -0.63 -3.20 -15.76
N MET A 119 -1.51 -2.91 -14.81
CA MET A 119 -2.90 -3.36 -14.86
C MET A 119 -3.64 -2.78 -16.07
N LEU A 120 -3.51 -1.47 -16.31
CA LEU A 120 -4.10 -0.79 -17.45
C LEU A 120 -3.66 -1.43 -18.77
N THR A 121 -2.36 -1.65 -18.95
CA THR A 121 -1.84 -2.29 -20.19
C THR A 121 -2.34 -3.73 -20.32
N GLY A 122 -2.58 -4.42 -19.22
CA GLY A 122 -3.17 -5.76 -19.23
C GLY A 122 -4.58 -5.76 -19.82
N PHE A 123 -5.40 -4.79 -19.45
CA PHE A 123 -6.77 -4.68 -19.98
C PHE A 123 -6.82 -4.14 -21.42
N ILE A 124 -5.91 -3.24 -21.80
CA ILE A 124 -5.85 -2.76 -23.19
C ILE A 124 -5.49 -3.89 -24.16
N LYS A 125 -4.55 -4.76 -23.78
CA LYS A 125 -4.08 -5.83 -24.65
C LYS A 125 -5.01 -7.03 -24.69
N ASN A 126 -5.72 -7.32 -23.61
CA ASN A 126 -6.61 -8.45 -23.53
C ASN A 126 -8.05 -7.99 -23.76
N LYS A 127 -8.71 -8.58 -24.77
CA LYS A 127 -10.14 -8.32 -25.00
C LYS A 127 -10.92 -8.81 -23.80
N VAL A 128 -11.68 -7.92 -23.19
CA VAL A 128 -12.67 -8.23 -22.16
C VAL A 128 -14.01 -8.29 -22.87
N GLU A 129 -14.62 -9.47 -22.90
CA GLU A 129 -15.97 -9.68 -23.42
C GLU A 129 -16.99 -9.58 -22.30
#